data_defe1e79bff6639f6f365deafa481a3e
#
_entry.id   defe1e79bff6639f6f365deafa481a3e
#
_cell.length_a   1.000
_cell.length_b   1.000
_cell.length_c   1.000
_cell.angle_alpha   90.00
_cell.angle_beta   90.00
_cell.angle_gamma   90.00
#
_symmetry.space_group_name_H-M   'P 1'
#
loop_
_entity.id
_entity.type
_entity.pdbx_description
1 polymer ?
#
loop_
_entity_poly.entity_id
_entity_poly.type
_entity_poly.pdbx_seq_one_letter_code
_entity_poly.pdbx_strand_id
1 'polypeptide(L)'
;MIYQSFAQLYDELFDAQLYEQWREYTRNRLPSTSKTVLDLAGGAGRLACLLATAGLDLTVADFSPEMLSLAGKHAAEAGVDLQLVQADMRDLAGFPQFDAVTCYADSLCYLDDLADVRETFSQVSAHLAAGGRFLFDMISPYQTDVVYPGYMYNYEDEDQQRAFIWRSFADDDVKHGVIHELAFFNQLPDGNYHRVGETHFERSYPLEELQAALQQAGFQRVKVTADFGRQEVTPETTRWFFECQK
;
A
#
# COMPACT_ATOMS: atom_id res chain seq x y z
N MET A 1 -20.04 -10.44 -20.42
CA MET A 1 -18.93 -9.50 -20.71
C MET A 1 -17.98 -9.62 -19.56
N ILE A 2 -16.88 -10.34 -19.72
CA ILE A 2 -16.02 -10.72 -18.59
C ILE A 2 -14.62 -10.21 -18.92
N TYR A 3 -14.46 -8.89 -18.95
CA TYR A 3 -13.13 -8.31 -18.79
C TYR A 3 -13.04 -7.84 -17.33
N GLN A 4 -12.55 -8.72 -16.45
CA GLN A 4 -12.10 -8.29 -15.16
C GLN A 4 -10.92 -7.35 -15.40
N SER A 5 -10.98 -6.15 -14.83
CA SER A 5 -9.84 -5.24 -14.86
C SER A 5 -8.70 -5.85 -14.04
N PHE A 6 -7.46 -5.45 -14.33
CA PHE A 6 -6.31 -5.85 -13.50
C PHE A 6 -6.56 -5.57 -12.01
N ALA A 7 -7.16 -4.42 -11.69
CA ALA A 7 -7.51 -4.05 -10.33
C ALA A 7 -8.39 -5.11 -9.62
N GLN A 8 -9.37 -5.69 -10.33
CA GLN A 8 -10.20 -6.77 -9.75
C GLN A 8 -9.39 -8.04 -9.49
N LEU A 9 -8.53 -8.43 -10.44
CA LEU A 9 -7.69 -9.63 -10.30
C LEU A 9 -6.69 -9.46 -9.16
N TYR A 10 -6.10 -8.27 -9.06
CA TYR A 10 -5.17 -7.93 -7.99
C TYR A 10 -5.86 -7.96 -6.62
N ASP A 11 -7.04 -7.36 -6.52
CA ASP A 11 -7.83 -7.34 -5.29
C ASP A 11 -8.22 -8.75 -4.78
N GLU A 12 -8.49 -9.69 -5.70
CA GLU A 12 -8.83 -11.07 -5.37
C GLU A 12 -7.61 -11.90 -4.89
N LEU A 13 -6.38 -11.49 -5.21
CA LEU A 13 -5.17 -12.22 -4.82
C LEU A 13 -4.68 -11.90 -3.40
N PHE A 14 -5.09 -10.75 -2.85
CA PHE A 14 -4.63 -10.37 -1.52
C PHE A 14 -5.26 -11.24 -0.43
N ASP A 15 -4.41 -11.79 0.42
CA ASP A 15 -4.83 -12.56 1.58
C ASP A 15 -5.58 -11.67 2.60
N ALA A 16 -6.80 -12.07 2.95
CA ALA A 16 -7.60 -11.41 3.97
C ALA A 16 -6.87 -11.31 5.33
N GLN A 17 -5.99 -12.27 5.66
CA GLN A 17 -5.21 -12.25 6.89
C GLN A 17 -4.20 -11.10 6.91
N LEU A 18 -3.68 -10.69 5.76
CA LEU A 18 -2.75 -9.57 5.65
C LEU A 18 -3.43 -8.24 6.02
N TYR A 19 -4.65 -8.02 5.55
CA TYR A 19 -5.44 -6.84 5.92
C TYR A 19 -5.77 -6.80 7.41
N GLU A 20 -6.06 -7.95 8.03
CA GLU A 20 -6.25 -8.03 9.48
C GLU A 20 -4.98 -7.67 10.27
N GLN A 21 -3.80 -8.05 9.78
CA GLN A 21 -2.54 -7.67 10.40
C GLN A 21 -2.28 -6.15 10.29
N TRP A 22 -2.57 -5.52 9.14
CA TRP A 22 -2.50 -4.06 9.01
C TRP A 22 -3.52 -3.36 9.91
N ARG A 23 -4.74 -3.88 10.01
CA ARG A 23 -5.77 -3.35 10.92
C ARG A 23 -5.29 -3.40 12.36
N GLU A 24 -4.78 -4.53 12.83
CA GLU A 24 -4.23 -4.67 14.19
C GLU A 24 -3.03 -3.74 14.41
N TYR A 25 -2.11 -3.69 13.47
CA TYR A 25 -0.96 -2.80 13.52
C TYR A 25 -1.41 -1.35 13.69
N THR A 26 -2.36 -0.91 12.88
CA THR A 26 -2.92 0.45 12.92
C THR A 26 -3.63 0.72 14.25
N ARG A 27 -4.58 -0.11 14.64
CA ARG A 27 -5.37 0.06 15.85
C ARG A 27 -4.53 0.15 17.12
N ASN A 28 -3.48 -0.64 17.21
CA ASN A 28 -2.60 -0.69 18.37
C ASN A 28 -1.70 0.55 18.49
N ARG A 29 -1.60 1.39 17.43
CA ARG A 29 -0.73 2.58 17.38
C ARG A 29 -1.49 3.90 17.35
N LEU A 30 -2.77 3.85 17.07
CA LEU A 30 -3.62 5.03 17.13
C LEU A 30 -3.97 5.36 18.59
N PRO A 31 -3.87 6.64 18.99
CA PRO A 31 -4.48 7.11 20.22
C PRO A 31 -5.97 6.73 20.28
N SER A 32 -6.46 6.40 21.46
CA SER A 32 -7.90 6.07 21.65
C SER A 32 -8.85 7.21 21.30
N THR A 33 -8.34 8.43 21.20
CA THR A 33 -9.07 9.63 20.80
C THR A 33 -9.14 9.84 19.31
N SER A 34 -8.36 9.10 18.51
CA SER A 34 -8.36 9.22 17.05
C SER A 34 -9.70 8.79 16.48
N LYS A 35 -10.21 9.59 15.55
CA LYS A 35 -11.49 9.38 14.88
C LYS A 35 -11.33 9.35 13.36
N THR A 36 -10.61 10.31 12.81
CA THR A 36 -10.50 10.52 11.37
C THR A 36 -9.19 9.94 10.82
N VAL A 37 -9.29 9.13 9.78
CA VAL A 37 -8.13 8.47 9.14
C VAL A 37 -8.19 8.69 7.63
N LEU A 38 -7.08 9.11 7.05
CA LEU A 38 -6.84 9.07 5.61
C LEU A 38 -6.09 7.78 5.28
N ASP A 39 -6.70 6.91 4.48
CA ASP A 39 -6.03 5.74 3.89
C ASP A 39 -5.50 6.16 2.51
N LEU A 40 -4.22 6.52 2.45
CA LEU A 40 -3.54 7.08 1.29
C LEU A 40 -3.00 5.95 0.42
N ALA A 41 -3.28 5.97 -0.88
CA ALA A 41 -3.15 4.83 -1.78
C ALA A 41 -3.90 3.60 -1.25
N GLY A 42 -5.13 3.82 -0.75
CA GLY A 42 -5.91 2.78 -0.07
C GLY A 42 -6.52 1.73 -1.00
N GLY A 43 -6.28 1.84 -2.31
CA GLY A 43 -6.66 0.86 -3.32
C GLY A 43 -8.15 0.51 -3.28
N ALA A 44 -8.45 -0.78 -3.22
CA ALA A 44 -9.82 -1.29 -3.16
C ALA A 44 -10.51 -1.09 -1.79
N GLY A 45 -9.90 -0.35 -0.86
CA GLY A 45 -10.52 0.06 0.40
C GLY A 45 -10.75 -1.06 1.42
N ARG A 46 -10.12 -2.22 1.26
CA ARG A 46 -10.33 -3.36 2.17
C ARG A 46 -9.91 -3.05 3.61
N LEU A 47 -8.73 -2.42 3.80
CA LEU A 47 -8.29 -1.96 5.11
C LEU A 47 -9.22 -0.88 5.66
N ALA A 48 -9.59 0.09 4.82
CA ALA A 48 -10.50 1.16 5.21
C ALA A 48 -11.84 0.62 5.71
N CYS A 49 -12.42 -0.40 5.04
CA CYS A 49 -13.64 -1.07 5.51
C CYS A 49 -13.46 -1.69 6.91
N LEU A 50 -12.34 -2.37 7.16
CA LEU A 50 -12.05 -2.98 8.45
C LEU A 50 -11.88 -1.93 9.56
N LEU A 51 -11.24 -0.79 9.25
CA LEU A 51 -11.07 0.31 10.19
C LEU A 51 -12.39 1.06 10.44
N ALA A 52 -13.21 1.25 9.40
CA ALA A 52 -14.53 1.86 9.53
C ALA A 52 -15.49 1.01 10.38
N THR A 53 -15.49 -0.31 10.16
CA THR A 53 -16.24 -1.26 11.01
C THR A 53 -15.80 -1.18 12.47
N ALA A 54 -14.55 -0.81 12.73
CA ALA A 54 -14.02 -0.59 14.08
C ALA A 54 -14.33 0.82 14.65
N GLY A 55 -15.13 1.63 13.96
CA GLY A 55 -15.67 2.91 14.42
C GLY A 55 -14.80 4.13 14.09
N LEU A 56 -13.93 4.05 13.09
CA LEU A 56 -13.18 5.20 12.60
C LEU A 56 -13.87 5.79 11.35
N ASP A 57 -13.73 7.11 11.16
CA ASP A 57 -14.18 7.82 9.97
C ASP A 57 -13.07 7.76 8.92
N LEU A 58 -13.32 7.12 7.79
CA LEU A 58 -12.32 6.86 6.76
C LEU A 58 -12.52 7.72 5.50
N THR A 59 -11.44 8.32 5.07
CA THR A 59 -11.26 8.82 3.71
C THR A 59 -10.25 7.93 3.00
N VAL A 60 -10.60 7.37 1.86
CA VAL A 60 -9.71 6.60 0.97
C VAL A 60 -9.30 7.51 -0.17
N ALA A 61 -8.01 7.76 -0.31
CA ALA A 61 -7.45 8.45 -1.46
C ALA A 61 -6.62 7.48 -2.29
N ASP A 62 -6.90 7.42 -3.58
CA ASP A 62 -6.14 6.59 -4.52
C ASP A 62 -6.05 7.27 -5.88
N PHE A 63 -4.97 7.00 -6.62
CA PHE A 63 -4.78 7.54 -7.96
C PHE A 63 -5.68 6.86 -9.00
N SER A 64 -6.00 5.55 -8.79
CA SER A 64 -6.80 4.73 -9.70
C SER A 64 -8.31 4.86 -9.44
N PRO A 65 -9.09 5.38 -10.40
CA PRO A 65 -10.54 5.40 -10.29
C PRO A 65 -11.16 3.99 -10.27
N GLU A 66 -10.50 3.01 -10.87
CA GLU A 66 -10.92 1.61 -10.86
C GLU A 66 -10.84 1.04 -9.44
N MET A 67 -9.74 1.30 -8.71
CA MET A 67 -9.58 0.92 -7.31
C MET A 67 -10.64 1.58 -6.43
N LEU A 68 -10.90 2.86 -6.60
CA LEU A 68 -11.95 3.56 -5.86
C LEU A 68 -13.35 3.01 -6.15
N SER A 69 -13.60 2.57 -7.38
CA SER A 69 -14.85 1.88 -7.72
C SER A 69 -15.01 0.56 -6.96
N LEU A 70 -13.93 -0.20 -6.77
CA LEU A 70 -13.91 -1.42 -5.95
C LEU A 70 -14.09 -1.08 -4.47
N ALA A 71 -13.43 -0.02 -3.98
CA ALA A 71 -13.60 0.45 -2.60
C ALA A 71 -15.05 0.79 -2.27
N GLY A 72 -15.76 1.44 -3.20
CA GLY A 72 -17.20 1.70 -3.06
C GLY A 72 -18.05 0.44 -2.96
N LYS A 73 -17.71 -0.62 -3.71
CA LYS A 73 -18.40 -1.91 -3.62
C LYS A 73 -18.13 -2.59 -2.29
N HIS A 74 -16.88 -2.65 -1.86
CA HIS A 74 -16.52 -3.25 -0.58
C HIS A 74 -17.16 -2.52 0.60
N ALA A 75 -17.23 -1.17 0.56
CA ALA A 75 -17.93 -0.38 1.56
C ALA A 75 -19.41 -0.74 1.65
N ALA A 76 -20.09 -0.83 0.50
CA ALA A 76 -21.50 -1.22 0.43
C ALA A 76 -21.74 -2.65 0.96
N GLU A 77 -20.87 -3.60 0.62
CA GLU A 77 -20.92 -4.98 1.11
C GLU A 77 -20.68 -5.08 2.61
N ALA A 78 -19.74 -4.29 3.13
CA ALA A 78 -19.42 -4.21 4.56
C ALA A 78 -20.43 -3.38 5.37
N GLY A 79 -21.33 -2.63 4.71
CA GLY A 79 -22.31 -1.75 5.37
C GLY A 79 -21.65 -0.57 6.08
N VAL A 80 -20.56 -0.03 5.53
CA VAL A 80 -19.83 1.13 6.07
C VAL A 80 -19.81 2.28 5.07
N ASP A 81 -19.65 3.50 5.58
CA ASP A 81 -19.48 4.69 4.75
C ASP A 81 -17.99 5.02 4.64
N LEU A 82 -17.50 5.19 3.41
CA LEU A 82 -16.15 5.67 3.09
C LEU A 82 -16.26 6.94 2.24
N GLN A 83 -15.43 7.93 2.55
CA GLN A 83 -15.19 9.03 1.63
C GLN A 83 -14.14 8.59 0.61
N LEU A 84 -14.49 8.58 -0.68
CA LEU A 84 -13.60 8.13 -1.76
C LEU A 84 -13.16 9.33 -2.59
N VAL A 85 -11.85 9.55 -2.69
CA VAL A 85 -11.28 10.71 -3.38
C VAL A 85 -10.16 10.27 -4.31
N GLN A 86 -10.29 10.60 -5.60
CA GLN A 86 -9.16 10.41 -6.53
C GLN A 86 -8.11 11.49 -6.27
N ALA A 87 -6.90 11.09 -5.89
CA ALA A 87 -5.82 12.00 -5.59
C ALA A 87 -4.45 11.37 -5.85
N ASP A 88 -3.48 12.24 -6.14
CA ASP A 88 -2.06 11.90 -6.12
C ASP A 88 -1.55 12.12 -4.68
N MET A 89 -0.80 11.17 -4.13
CA MET A 89 -0.27 11.29 -2.77
C MET A 89 0.72 12.46 -2.60
N ARG A 90 1.23 13.01 -3.70
CA ARG A 90 2.11 14.20 -3.73
C ARG A 90 1.35 15.51 -3.68
N ASP A 91 0.01 15.49 -3.80
CA ASP A 91 -0.84 16.67 -3.73
C ASP A 91 -2.13 16.37 -2.96
N LEU A 92 -2.16 16.76 -1.70
CA LEU A 92 -3.31 16.62 -0.82
C LEU A 92 -4.06 17.95 -0.62
N ALA A 93 -3.85 18.93 -1.53
CA ALA A 93 -4.52 20.20 -1.44
C ALA A 93 -6.05 20.03 -1.40
N GLY A 94 -6.69 20.69 -0.43
CA GLY A 94 -8.14 20.61 -0.24
C GLY A 94 -8.60 19.50 0.73
N PHE A 95 -7.73 18.59 1.15
CA PHE A 95 -8.06 17.65 2.22
C PHE A 95 -8.09 18.36 3.58
N PRO A 96 -8.94 17.90 4.51
CA PRO A 96 -8.91 18.36 5.90
C PRO A 96 -7.68 17.82 6.63
N GLN A 97 -7.54 18.17 7.90
CA GLN A 97 -6.60 17.49 8.78
C GLN A 97 -7.21 16.20 9.35
N PHE A 98 -6.37 15.18 9.49
CA PHE A 98 -6.73 13.86 10.03
C PHE A 98 -5.98 13.58 11.33
N ASP A 99 -6.56 12.73 12.16
CA ASP A 99 -5.89 12.21 13.37
C ASP A 99 -4.79 11.20 12.99
N ALA A 100 -4.98 10.50 11.87
CA ALA A 100 -3.97 9.60 11.34
C ALA A 100 -4.03 9.50 9.80
N VAL A 101 -2.90 9.14 9.23
CA VAL A 101 -2.75 8.73 7.82
C VAL A 101 -2.15 7.35 7.78
N THR A 102 -2.68 6.46 6.96
CA THR A 102 -2.12 5.15 6.63
C THR A 102 -1.68 5.12 5.17
N CYS A 103 -0.61 4.39 4.84
CA CYS A 103 -0.16 4.15 3.47
C CYS A 103 0.59 2.81 3.43
N TYR A 104 -0.11 1.73 3.11
CA TYR A 104 0.45 0.37 3.20
C TYR A 104 0.64 -0.27 1.83
N ALA A 105 1.07 -1.54 1.88
CA ALA A 105 1.37 -2.35 0.69
C ALA A 105 2.41 -1.69 -0.22
N ASP A 106 3.52 -1.19 0.40
CA ASP A 106 4.66 -0.57 -0.31
C ASP A 106 4.30 0.53 -1.31
N SER A 107 3.11 1.11 -1.20
CA SER A 107 2.61 2.11 -2.16
C SER A 107 3.57 3.29 -2.38
N LEU A 108 4.36 3.68 -1.38
CA LEU A 108 5.40 4.70 -1.51
C LEU A 108 6.57 4.26 -2.41
N CYS A 109 6.77 2.96 -2.61
CA CYS A 109 7.81 2.43 -3.47
C CYS A 109 7.51 2.60 -4.96
N TYR A 110 6.28 2.93 -5.32
CA TYR A 110 5.85 3.25 -6.68
C TYR A 110 6.19 4.68 -7.12
N LEU A 111 6.64 5.54 -6.20
CA LEU A 111 7.07 6.90 -6.54
C LEU A 111 8.40 6.88 -7.28
N ASP A 112 8.54 7.77 -8.28
CA ASP A 112 9.66 7.75 -9.22
C ASP A 112 11.02 7.98 -8.54
N ASP A 113 11.06 8.86 -7.52
CA ASP A 113 12.30 9.18 -6.81
C ASP A 113 12.08 9.62 -5.36
N LEU A 114 13.20 9.86 -4.65
CA LEU A 114 13.17 10.30 -3.26
C LEU A 114 12.60 11.73 -3.09
N ALA A 115 12.58 12.55 -4.13
CA ALA A 115 11.98 13.88 -4.06
C ALA A 115 10.45 13.76 -3.96
N ASP A 116 9.85 12.86 -4.71
CA ASP A 116 8.43 12.54 -4.65
C ASP A 116 8.05 11.94 -3.28
N VAL A 117 8.89 11.08 -2.72
CA VAL A 117 8.69 10.55 -1.35
C VAL A 117 8.72 11.67 -0.32
N ARG A 118 9.68 12.61 -0.43
CA ARG A 118 9.77 13.78 0.46
C ARG A 118 8.56 14.69 0.34
N GLU A 119 8.09 14.93 -0.88
CA GLU A 119 6.87 15.72 -1.10
C GLU A 119 5.67 15.04 -0.45
N THR A 120 5.49 13.74 -0.66
CA THR A 120 4.43 12.97 -0.01
C THR A 120 4.50 13.08 1.52
N PHE A 121 5.69 12.94 2.12
CA PHE A 121 5.85 13.11 3.58
C PHE A 121 5.47 14.52 4.04
N SER A 122 5.80 15.54 3.25
CA SER A 122 5.44 16.94 3.53
C SER A 122 3.93 17.15 3.46
N GLN A 123 3.28 16.62 2.44
CA GLN A 123 1.82 16.65 2.28
C GLN A 123 1.12 15.92 3.43
N VAL A 124 1.55 14.73 3.78
CA VAL A 124 1.00 13.98 4.91
C VAL A 124 1.17 14.77 6.22
N SER A 125 2.37 15.31 6.47
CA SER A 125 2.63 16.12 7.65
C SER A 125 1.72 17.35 7.73
N ALA A 126 1.51 18.06 6.62
CA ALA A 126 0.63 19.22 6.56
C ALA A 126 -0.83 18.88 6.92
N HIS A 127 -1.29 17.69 6.52
CA HIS A 127 -2.67 17.23 6.71
C HIS A 127 -2.88 16.36 7.96
N LEU A 128 -1.88 16.19 8.81
CA LEU A 128 -2.03 15.59 10.12
C LEU A 128 -2.33 16.66 11.18
N ALA A 129 -3.25 16.36 12.08
CA ALA A 129 -3.48 17.11 13.29
C ALA A 129 -2.23 17.09 14.20
N ALA A 130 -2.15 18.03 15.16
CA ALA A 130 -1.05 18.03 16.13
C ALA A 130 -1.05 16.73 16.95
N GLY A 131 0.08 16.04 16.99
CA GLY A 131 0.23 14.73 17.64
C GLY A 131 -0.33 13.56 16.83
N GLY A 132 -0.81 13.82 15.61
CA GLY A 132 -1.31 12.80 14.69
C GLY A 132 -0.27 11.76 14.32
N ARG A 133 -0.72 10.64 13.74
CA ARG A 133 0.10 9.48 13.38
C ARG A 133 0.14 9.28 11.88
N PHE A 134 1.33 9.05 11.35
CA PHE A 134 1.53 8.48 10.01
C PHE A 134 2.07 7.06 10.16
N LEU A 135 1.32 6.10 9.63
CA LEU A 135 1.65 4.68 9.67
C LEU A 135 1.76 4.16 8.24
N PHE A 136 2.91 3.62 7.89
CA PHE A 136 3.12 3.08 6.55
C PHE A 136 4.10 1.92 6.56
N ASP A 137 4.16 1.19 5.46
CA ASP A 137 5.22 0.22 5.22
C ASP A 137 5.95 0.51 3.90
N MET A 138 7.16 0.00 3.79
CA MET A 138 7.98 0.01 2.57
C MET A 138 8.84 -1.25 2.52
N ILE A 139 9.08 -1.75 1.32
CA ILE A 139 10.13 -2.76 1.12
C ILE A 139 11.50 -2.14 1.36
N SER A 140 12.44 -2.97 1.81
CA SER A 140 13.81 -2.55 2.09
C SER A 140 14.72 -2.71 0.86
N PRO A 141 15.92 -2.10 0.83
CA PRO A 141 16.94 -2.42 -0.16
C PRO A 141 17.34 -3.90 -0.19
N TYR A 142 17.27 -4.62 0.94
CA TYR A 142 17.49 -6.06 0.95
C TYR A 142 16.44 -6.82 0.13
N GLN A 143 15.19 -6.38 0.19
CA GLN A 143 14.12 -6.96 -0.61
C GLN A 143 14.35 -6.73 -2.11
N THR A 144 14.67 -5.49 -2.52
CA THR A 144 14.85 -5.15 -3.93
C THR A 144 16.14 -5.69 -4.53
N ASP A 145 17.24 -5.72 -3.76
CA ASP A 145 18.57 -6.03 -4.29
C ASP A 145 18.92 -7.51 -4.16
N VAL A 146 18.30 -8.23 -3.20
CA VAL A 146 18.70 -9.61 -2.87
C VAL A 146 17.57 -10.60 -3.07
N VAL A 147 16.35 -10.26 -2.61
CA VAL A 147 15.24 -11.22 -2.56
C VAL A 147 14.46 -11.25 -3.87
N TYR A 148 14.14 -10.10 -4.44
CA TYR A 148 13.35 -10.02 -5.66
C TYR A 148 14.09 -10.38 -6.95
N PRO A 149 15.40 -10.12 -7.15
CA PRO A 149 16.09 -10.50 -8.37
C PRO A 149 16.01 -12.01 -8.62
N GLY A 150 15.31 -12.39 -9.72
CA GLY A 150 15.07 -13.80 -10.06
C GLY A 150 13.90 -14.46 -9.32
N TYR A 151 13.17 -13.72 -8.49
CA TYR A 151 11.95 -14.23 -7.86
C TYR A 151 10.90 -14.59 -8.89
N MET A 152 10.27 -15.74 -8.71
CA MET A 152 9.15 -16.20 -9.53
C MET A 152 8.09 -16.84 -8.62
N TYR A 153 6.86 -16.43 -8.82
CA TYR A 153 5.70 -17.04 -8.20
C TYR A 153 4.69 -17.41 -9.28
N ASN A 154 4.05 -18.55 -9.12
CA ASN A 154 2.94 -18.95 -9.96
C ASN A 154 1.83 -19.55 -9.11
N TYR A 155 0.62 -19.38 -9.56
CA TYR A 155 -0.58 -19.91 -8.94
C TYR A 155 -1.56 -20.35 -10.02
N GLU A 156 -2.25 -21.43 -9.78
CA GLU A 156 -3.40 -21.89 -10.55
C GLU A 156 -4.49 -22.32 -9.56
N ASP A 157 -5.74 -21.92 -9.81
CA ASP A 157 -6.86 -22.34 -8.97
C ASP A 157 -7.23 -23.80 -9.22
N GLU A 158 -7.94 -24.42 -8.25
CA GLU A 158 -8.29 -25.86 -8.29
C GLU A 158 -9.12 -26.23 -9.53
N ASP A 159 -9.96 -25.28 -10.00
CA ASP A 159 -10.83 -25.47 -11.16
C ASP A 159 -10.13 -25.16 -12.49
N GLN A 160 -8.84 -24.78 -12.47
CA GLN A 160 -8.02 -24.41 -13.63
C GLN A 160 -8.61 -23.27 -14.46
N GLN A 161 -9.43 -22.43 -13.84
CA GLN A 161 -10.05 -21.29 -14.50
C GLN A 161 -9.18 -20.04 -14.50
N ARG A 162 -8.27 -19.94 -13.51
CA ARG A 162 -7.38 -18.80 -13.34
C ARG A 162 -5.96 -19.25 -13.05
N ALA A 163 -5.00 -18.59 -13.68
CA ALA A 163 -3.60 -18.72 -13.35
C ALA A 163 -2.95 -17.34 -13.24
N PHE A 164 -1.94 -17.24 -12.39
CA PHE A 164 -1.17 -16.03 -12.17
C PHE A 164 0.33 -16.34 -12.20
N ILE A 165 1.07 -15.48 -12.86
CA ILE A 165 2.53 -15.54 -12.89
C ILE A 165 3.06 -14.18 -12.47
N TRP A 166 3.98 -14.19 -11.51
CA TRP A 166 4.74 -13.02 -11.08
C TRP A 166 6.23 -13.31 -11.23
N ARG A 167 6.94 -12.43 -11.93
CA ARG A 167 8.39 -12.48 -12.07
C ARG A 167 8.97 -11.13 -11.67
N SER A 168 10.11 -11.17 -10.98
CA SER A 168 10.80 -9.95 -10.54
C SER A 168 12.25 -9.94 -11.02
N PHE A 169 12.69 -8.76 -11.42
CA PHE A 169 14.04 -8.52 -11.96
C PHE A 169 14.62 -7.28 -11.27
N ALA A 170 15.96 -7.27 -11.08
CA ALA A 170 16.62 -6.03 -10.71
C ALA A 170 16.43 -4.99 -11.83
N ASP A 171 16.28 -3.73 -11.43
CA ASP A 171 16.37 -2.61 -12.38
C ASP A 171 17.83 -2.16 -12.43
N ASP A 172 18.52 -2.43 -13.52
CA ASP A 172 19.94 -2.12 -13.68
C ASP A 172 20.22 -0.60 -13.78
N ASP A 173 19.19 0.19 -14.11
CA ASP A 173 19.29 1.65 -14.29
C ASP A 173 18.94 2.42 -13.01
N VAL A 174 18.23 1.79 -12.07
CA VAL A 174 17.71 2.44 -10.85
C VAL A 174 18.23 1.73 -9.60
N LYS A 175 19.07 2.42 -8.83
CA LYS A 175 19.58 1.87 -7.56
C LYS A 175 18.43 1.50 -6.61
N HIS A 176 18.43 0.29 -6.10
CA HIS A 176 17.37 -0.30 -5.28
C HIS A 176 16.02 -0.37 -6.02
N GLY A 177 16.05 -0.37 -7.36
CA GLY A 177 14.89 -0.53 -8.21
C GLY A 177 14.60 -2.02 -8.50
N VAL A 178 13.34 -2.34 -8.71
CA VAL A 178 12.88 -3.65 -9.11
C VAL A 178 11.75 -3.52 -10.13
N ILE A 179 11.74 -4.44 -11.08
CA ILE A 179 10.72 -4.56 -12.11
C ILE A 179 9.94 -5.84 -11.84
N HIS A 180 8.62 -5.72 -11.73
CA HIS A 180 7.71 -6.85 -11.59
C HIS A 180 6.89 -7.01 -12.87
N GLU A 181 6.96 -8.18 -13.47
CA GLU A 181 6.08 -8.58 -14.57
C GLU A 181 4.99 -9.50 -14.02
N LEU A 182 3.76 -9.07 -14.16
CA LEU A 182 2.56 -9.78 -13.70
C LEU A 182 1.76 -10.25 -14.91
N ALA A 183 1.28 -11.48 -14.89
CA ALA A 183 0.40 -12.01 -15.92
C ALA A 183 -0.72 -12.85 -15.31
N PHE A 184 -1.94 -12.46 -15.58
CA PHE A 184 -3.14 -13.19 -15.23
C PHE A 184 -3.70 -13.89 -16.45
N PHE A 185 -4.21 -15.09 -16.25
CA PHE A 185 -4.86 -15.89 -17.26
C PHE A 185 -6.24 -16.30 -16.75
N ASN A 186 -7.30 -15.87 -17.44
CA ASN A 186 -8.67 -16.20 -17.09
C ASN A 186 -9.26 -17.04 -18.21
N GLN A 187 -9.80 -18.22 -17.86
CA GLN A 187 -10.44 -19.10 -18.84
C GLN A 187 -11.73 -18.47 -19.37
N LEU A 188 -11.89 -18.53 -20.67
CA LEU A 188 -13.09 -18.13 -21.38
C LEU A 188 -14.05 -19.33 -21.53
N PRO A 189 -15.36 -19.08 -21.83
CA PRO A 189 -16.34 -20.15 -22.02
C PRO A 189 -15.99 -21.15 -23.13
N ASP A 190 -15.12 -20.77 -24.08
CA ASP A 190 -14.65 -21.62 -25.17
C ASP A 190 -13.43 -22.48 -24.81
N GLY A 191 -12.96 -22.39 -23.56
CA GLY A 191 -11.79 -23.11 -23.07
C GLY A 191 -10.44 -22.43 -23.34
N ASN A 192 -10.41 -21.33 -24.08
CA ASN A 192 -9.22 -20.49 -24.24
C ASN A 192 -8.97 -19.64 -23.00
N TYR A 193 -7.76 -19.04 -22.89
CA TYR A 193 -7.43 -18.13 -21.81
C TYR A 193 -7.25 -16.70 -22.33
N HIS A 194 -7.89 -15.76 -21.63
CA HIS A 194 -7.58 -14.34 -21.80
C HIS A 194 -6.43 -13.96 -20.89
N ARG A 195 -5.36 -13.43 -21.46
CA ARG A 195 -4.18 -12.98 -20.71
C ARG A 195 -4.27 -11.46 -20.51
N VAL A 196 -4.14 -11.04 -19.25
CA VAL A 196 -3.90 -9.64 -18.87
C VAL A 196 -2.53 -9.57 -18.24
N GLY A 197 -1.74 -8.56 -18.58
CA GLY A 197 -0.38 -8.40 -18.00
C GLY A 197 -0.07 -6.95 -17.74
N GLU A 198 0.67 -6.71 -16.67
CA GLU A 198 1.18 -5.41 -16.28
C GLU A 198 2.65 -5.50 -15.87
N THR A 199 3.33 -4.37 -15.97
CA THR A 199 4.68 -4.20 -15.46
C THR A 199 4.65 -3.12 -14.39
N HIS A 200 5.17 -3.44 -13.23
CA HIS A 200 5.26 -2.54 -12.09
C HIS A 200 6.73 -2.22 -11.82
N PHE A 201 6.97 -0.98 -11.47
CA PHE A 201 8.29 -0.50 -11.07
C PHE A 201 8.19 -0.04 -9.62
N GLU A 202 9.07 -0.58 -8.79
CA GLU A 202 9.17 -0.17 -7.40
C GLU A 202 10.60 0.18 -7.07
N ARG A 203 10.77 1.08 -6.10
CA ARG A 203 12.08 1.51 -5.65
C ARG A 203 12.11 1.63 -4.13
N SER A 204 13.19 1.15 -3.55
CA SER A 204 13.47 1.34 -2.14
C SER A 204 14.60 2.36 -1.92
N TYR A 205 14.78 2.76 -0.68
CA TYR A 205 15.79 3.74 -0.25
C TYR A 205 16.45 3.28 1.04
N PRO A 206 17.72 3.67 1.32
CA PRO A 206 18.34 3.44 2.62
C PRO A 206 17.50 3.98 3.77
N LEU A 207 17.43 3.23 4.87
CA LEU A 207 16.57 3.58 6.01
C LEU A 207 16.88 4.97 6.58
N GLU A 208 18.15 5.32 6.65
CA GLU A 208 18.63 6.63 7.12
C GLU A 208 18.18 7.79 6.23
N GLU A 209 18.03 7.57 4.91
CA GLU A 209 17.52 8.59 3.99
C GLU A 209 16.03 8.84 4.21
N LEU A 210 15.25 7.76 4.42
CA LEU A 210 13.82 7.86 4.74
C LEU A 210 13.59 8.54 6.10
N GLN A 211 14.39 8.18 7.12
CA GLN A 211 14.30 8.81 8.44
C GLN A 211 14.65 10.30 8.39
N ALA A 212 15.68 10.67 7.63
CA ALA A 212 16.04 12.07 7.42
C ALA A 212 14.94 12.84 6.69
N ALA A 213 14.31 12.24 5.66
CA ALA A 213 13.21 12.83 4.94
C ALA A 213 11.97 13.06 5.84
N LEU A 214 11.63 12.08 6.69
CA LEU A 214 10.54 12.20 7.67
C LEU A 214 10.81 13.32 8.68
N GLN A 215 12.04 13.42 9.20
CA GLN A 215 12.43 14.52 10.11
C GLN A 215 12.31 15.89 9.43
N GLN A 216 12.76 16.00 8.17
CA GLN A 216 12.62 17.24 7.39
C GLN A 216 11.16 17.63 7.14
N ALA A 217 10.25 16.65 6.98
CA ALA A 217 8.82 16.87 6.87
C ALA A 217 8.14 17.25 8.20
N GLY A 218 8.88 17.24 9.34
CA GLY A 218 8.39 17.68 10.64
C GLY A 218 7.91 16.58 11.57
N PHE A 219 8.15 15.30 11.24
CA PHE A 219 7.87 14.20 12.16
C PHE A 219 8.90 14.16 13.30
N GLN A 220 8.42 14.28 14.55
CA GLN A 220 9.25 14.40 15.72
C GLN A 220 9.74 13.05 16.24
N ARG A 221 8.95 12.00 16.05
CA ARG A 221 9.25 10.64 16.46
C ARG A 221 9.02 9.70 15.30
N VAL A 222 10.06 8.95 14.94
CA VAL A 222 10.03 7.95 13.89
C VAL A 222 10.50 6.63 14.49
N LYS A 223 9.61 5.67 14.60
CA LYS A 223 9.91 4.30 15.01
C LYS A 223 9.79 3.39 13.81
N VAL A 224 10.79 2.52 13.62
CA VAL A 224 10.79 1.55 12.52
C VAL A 224 10.93 0.14 13.10
N THR A 225 10.16 -0.77 12.60
CA THR A 225 10.10 -2.17 13.03
C THR A 225 9.92 -3.09 11.84
N ALA A 226 10.04 -4.37 12.07
CA ALA A 226 9.69 -5.43 11.12
C ALA A 226 8.45 -6.20 11.57
N ASP A 227 7.90 -7.04 10.68
CA ASP A 227 6.80 -7.96 10.97
C ASP A 227 5.65 -7.32 11.77
N PHE A 228 5.04 -6.27 11.20
CA PHE A 228 3.93 -5.54 11.83
C PHE A 228 4.25 -5.05 13.26
N GLY A 229 5.50 -4.69 13.49
CA GLY A 229 5.95 -4.17 14.79
C GLY A 229 6.30 -5.23 15.83
N ARG A 230 6.35 -6.50 15.46
CA ARG A 230 6.67 -7.62 16.36
C ARG A 230 8.17 -7.86 16.48
N GLN A 231 8.95 -7.39 15.50
CA GLN A 231 10.39 -7.62 15.43
C GLN A 231 11.16 -6.33 15.25
N GLU A 232 12.40 -6.33 15.71
CA GLU A 232 13.37 -5.27 15.44
C GLU A 232 13.89 -5.39 13.99
N VAL A 233 14.30 -4.27 13.43
CA VAL A 233 14.94 -4.21 12.10
C VAL A 233 16.31 -4.87 12.12
N THR A 234 16.59 -5.69 11.14
CA THR A 234 17.89 -6.31 10.88
C THR A 234 18.36 -5.97 9.46
N PRO A 235 19.63 -6.23 9.11
CA PRO A 235 20.10 -6.04 7.73
C PRO A 235 19.34 -6.87 6.68
N GLU A 236 18.69 -7.97 7.08
CA GLU A 236 17.92 -8.88 6.22
C GLU A 236 16.41 -8.63 6.29
N THR A 237 15.98 -7.58 6.98
CA THR A 237 14.55 -7.21 7.02
C THR A 237 14.09 -6.83 5.63
N THR A 238 13.05 -7.51 5.14
CA THR A 238 12.52 -7.31 3.79
C THR A 238 11.50 -6.18 3.70
N ARG A 239 10.76 -5.92 4.79
CA ARG A 239 9.72 -4.87 4.86
C ARG A 239 9.81 -4.15 6.18
N TRP A 240 9.84 -2.83 6.10
CA TRP A 240 9.83 -1.92 7.25
C TRP A 240 8.43 -1.40 7.51
N PHE A 241 8.09 -1.31 8.78
CA PHE A 241 6.85 -0.71 9.28
C PHE A 241 7.20 0.54 10.07
N PHE A 242 6.70 1.67 9.61
CA PHE A 242 6.96 2.98 10.19
C PHE A 242 5.80 3.44 11.05
N GLU A 243 6.11 3.95 12.22
CA GLU A 243 5.22 4.70 13.10
C GLU A 243 5.83 6.09 13.32
N CYS A 244 5.19 7.11 12.74
CA CYS A 244 5.66 8.48 12.78
C CYS A 244 4.66 9.36 13.53
N GLN A 245 5.14 10.26 14.35
CA GLN A 245 4.33 11.24 15.08
C GLN A 245 4.70 12.66 14.65
N LYS A 246 3.66 13.46 14.29
CA LYS A 246 3.78 14.89 14.05
C LYS A 246 3.93 15.67 15.36
#